data_d0e0c66f6789b7188af091616c4e32f3
#
_entry.id   d0e0c66f6789b7188af091616c4e32f3
#
_cell.length_a   1.000
_cell.length_b   1.000
_cell.length_c   1.000
_cell.angle_alpha   90.00
_cell.angle_beta   90.00
_cell.angle_gamma   90.00
#
_symmetry.space_group_name_H-M   'P 1'
#
loop_
_entity.id
_entity.type
_entity.pdbx_description
1 polymer ?
#
loop_
_entity_poly.entity_id
_entity_poly.type
_entity_poly.pdbx_seq_one_letter_code
_entity_poly.pdbx_strand_id
1 'polypeptide(L)'
;MLEFFNNLNSIEQTLIATLFTWSITALGAALVFCFKKINKNLLDAMLGFSAGVMIAASFFSLISPSIEMATSLNLNAWLTAFIGFMGGGILLFIGDKLYDKISTKKERKDKKDKNSLKRAIMLVVSITLHNIPEGMAIGVAFGSIIYGLDGATTTTACVLALGIGIQNFPEGTAVSLPLLREGFSRKKAFFLGQLSGIVEPIAGVLGAILVIKVRYLLPYLLAFAAGAMIYVVVQELIPESQTNKKKELMALFTLIGFSLMMILDVALG
;
A
#
# COMPACT_ATOMS: atom_id res chain seq x y z
N MET A 1 23.49 5.94 12.69
CA MET A 1 22.50 5.82 11.58
C MET A 1 21.22 6.59 11.88
N LEU A 2 20.60 6.42 13.07
CA LEU A 2 19.38 7.17 13.47
C LEU A 2 19.63 8.68 13.56
N GLU A 3 20.74 9.13 14.10
CA GLU A 3 21.11 10.56 14.16
C GLU A 3 21.23 11.17 12.74
N PHE A 4 21.84 10.44 11.81
CA PHE A 4 21.90 10.88 10.42
C PHE A 4 20.52 11.03 9.81
N PHE A 5 19.63 10.03 10.00
CA PHE A 5 18.28 10.05 9.49
C PHE A 5 17.45 11.21 10.06
N ASN A 6 17.58 11.47 11.37
CA ASN A 6 16.86 12.55 12.04
C ASN A 6 17.33 13.96 11.62
N ASN A 7 18.54 14.08 11.07
CA ASN A 7 19.08 15.35 10.55
C ASN A 7 18.66 15.64 9.11
N LEU A 8 18.02 14.68 8.42
CA LEU A 8 17.52 14.85 7.07
C LEU A 8 16.21 15.66 7.08
N ASN A 9 15.94 16.36 5.99
CA ASN A 9 14.63 16.98 5.81
C ASN A 9 13.54 15.93 5.53
N SER A 10 12.25 16.31 5.72
CA SER A 10 11.11 15.40 5.56
C SER A 10 11.01 14.75 4.18
N ILE A 11 11.46 15.42 3.12
CA ILE A 11 11.44 14.87 1.76
C ILE A 11 12.52 13.79 1.62
N GLU A 12 13.72 14.03 2.17
CA GLU A 12 14.81 13.05 2.17
C GLU A 12 14.46 11.83 3.01
N GLN A 13 13.87 12.04 4.19
CA GLN A 13 13.36 10.96 5.04
C GLN A 13 12.30 10.12 4.30
N THR A 14 11.34 10.79 3.65
CA THR A 14 10.32 10.14 2.81
C THR A 14 10.96 9.30 1.70
N LEU A 15 11.93 9.87 0.98
CA LEU A 15 12.57 9.18 -0.12
C LEU A 15 13.29 7.90 0.35
N ILE A 16 14.04 7.99 1.46
CA ILE A 16 14.72 6.83 2.05
C ILE A 16 13.71 5.77 2.51
N ALA A 17 12.65 6.18 3.20
CA ALA A 17 11.61 5.28 3.68
C ALA A 17 10.87 4.57 2.54
N THR A 18 10.52 5.29 1.48
CA THR A 18 9.83 4.71 0.32
C THR A 18 10.75 3.90 -0.59
N LEU A 19 12.04 4.20 -0.66
CA LEU A 19 13.04 3.33 -1.28
C LEU A 19 13.22 2.03 -0.48
N PHE A 20 13.13 2.08 0.85
CA PHE A 20 13.12 0.90 1.69
C PHE A 20 11.88 0.04 1.39
N THR A 21 10.66 0.60 1.40
CA THR A 21 9.43 -0.17 1.13
C THR A 21 9.44 -0.77 -0.27
N TRP A 22 9.82 -0.01 -1.29
CA TRP A 22 10.03 -0.52 -2.64
C TRP A 22 11.07 -1.65 -2.71
N SER A 23 12.18 -1.56 -1.95
CA SER A 23 13.18 -2.64 -1.93
C SER A 23 12.62 -3.94 -1.36
N ILE A 24 11.70 -3.87 -0.40
CA ILE A 24 11.00 -5.04 0.15
C ILE A 24 10.02 -5.62 -0.87
N THR A 25 9.30 -4.79 -1.65
CA THR A 25 8.51 -5.25 -2.80
C THR A 25 9.39 -6.02 -3.80
N ALA A 26 10.58 -5.47 -4.11
CA ALA A 26 11.54 -6.11 -5.00
C ALA A 26 12.06 -7.45 -4.43
N LEU A 27 12.29 -7.54 -3.11
CA LEU A 27 12.66 -8.79 -2.44
C LEU A 27 11.54 -9.83 -2.53
N GLY A 28 10.28 -9.44 -2.32
CA GLY A 28 9.13 -10.31 -2.52
C GLY A 28 9.04 -10.80 -3.97
N ALA A 29 9.21 -9.91 -4.93
CA ALA A 29 9.23 -10.26 -6.35
C ALA A 29 10.39 -11.21 -6.70
N ALA A 30 11.53 -11.11 -6.02
CA ALA A 30 12.69 -11.97 -6.25
C ALA A 30 12.47 -13.45 -5.87
N LEU A 31 11.41 -13.78 -5.15
CA LEU A 31 11.07 -15.18 -4.85
C LEU A 31 10.85 -16.03 -6.10
N VAL A 32 10.59 -15.45 -7.26
CA VAL A 32 10.53 -16.17 -8.54
C VAL A 32 11.85 -16.85 -8.92
N PHE A 33 12.98 -16.39 -8.39
CA PHE A 33 14.28 -17.03 -8.63
C PHE A 33 14.49 -18.26 -7.74
N CYS A 34 13.92 -18.25 -6.52
CA CYS A 34 14.06 -19.32 -5.52
C CYS A 34 13.07 -20.47 -5.75
N PHE A 35 11.85 -20.17 -6.18
CA PHE A 35 10.76 -21.15 -6.27
C PHE A 35 10.28 -21.35 -7.70
N LYS A 36 10.15 -22.63 -8.11
CA LYS A 36 9.50 -22.99 -9.39
C LYS A 36 7.98 -23.00 -9.29
N LYS A 37 7.45 -23.34 -8.10
CA LYS A 37 6.02 -23.33 -7.76
C LYS A 37 5.89 -22.92 -6.30
N ILE A 38 5.06 -21.91 -6.01
CA ILE A 38 4.67 -21.60 -4.64
C ILE A 38 3.38 -22.34 -4.29
N ASN A 39 3.32 -22.82 -3.06
CA ASN A 39 2.11 -23.37 -2.49
C ASN A 39 1.04 -22.27 -2.43
N LYS A 40 -0.12 -22.52 -3.05
CA LYS A 40 -1.24 -21.56 -3.06
C LYS A 40 -1.63 -21.17 -1.63
N ASN A 41 -1.63 -22.11 -0.67
CA ASN A 41 -1.96 -21.82 0.71
C ASN A 41 -1.01 -20.78 1.34
N LEU A 42 0.29 -20.84 1.01
CA LEU A 42 1.26 -19.86 1.50
C LEU A 42 0.99 -18.48 0.90
N LEU A 43 0.74 -18.41 -0.40
CA LEU A 43 0.44 -17.13 -1.06
C LEU A 43 -0.84 -16.50 -0.50
N ASP A 44 -1.91 -17.27 -0.37
CA ASP A 44 -3.19 -16.79 0.15
C ASP A 44 -3.06 -16.36 1.64
N ALA A 45 -2.22 -17.07 2.44
CA ALA A 45 -1.90 -16.67 3.80
C ALA A 45 -1.11 -15.36 3.87
N MET A 46 -0.14 -15.16 2.97
CA MET A 46 0.63 -13.91 2.86
C MET A 46 -0.29 -12.73 2.49
N LEU A 47 -1.23 -12.94 1.56
CA LEU A 47 -2.21 -11.91 1.18
C LEU A 47 -3.17 -11.59 2.34
N GLY A 48 -3.64 -12.60 3.07
CA GLY A 48 -4.44 -12.40 4.28
C GLY A 48 -3.66 -11.61 5.34
N PHE A 49 -2.41 -11.96 5.59
CA PHE A 49 -1.53 -11.24 6.51
C PHE A 49 -1.33 -9.77 6.08
N SER A 50 -1.02 -9.53 4.80
CA SER A 50 -0.89 -8.19 4.24
C SER A 50 -2.17 -7.36 4.45
N ALA A 51 -3.34 -7.94 4.14
CA ALA A 51 -4.62 -7.29 4.39
C ALA A 51 -4.80 -6.86 5.86
N GLY A 52 -4.38 -7.71 6.81
CA GLY A 52 -4.43 -7.39 8.24
C GLY A 52 -3.53 -6.22 8.61
N VAL A 53 -2.28 -6.21 8.13
CA VAL A 53 -1.33 -5.09 8.35
C VAL A 53 -1.91 -3.79 7.80
N MET A 54 -2.43 -3.81 6.57
CA MET A 54 -3.03 -2.63 5.94
C MET A 54 -4.24 -2.07 6.69
N ILE A 55 -5.12 -2.94 7.21
CA ILE A 55 -6.28 -2.50 8.01
C ILE A 55 -5.80 -1.79 9.28
N ALA A 56 -4.85 -2.38 10.00
CA ALA A 56 -4.30 -1.78 11.22
C ALA A 56 -3.59 -0.45 10.94
N ALA A 57 -2.71 -0.40 9.94
CA ALA A 57 -2.03 0.82 9.52
C ALA A 57 -3.02 1.92 9.11
N SER A 58 -4.07 1.57 8.35
CA SER A 58 -5.12 2.53 7.96
C SER A 58 -5.81 3.15 9.17
N PHE A 59 -6.05 2.39 10.23
CA PHE A 59 -6.70 2.88 11.44
C PHE A 59 -5.72 3.63 12.35
N PHE A 60 -4.66 2.97 12.80
CA PHE A 60 -3.75 3.49 13.82
C PHE A 60 -2.83 4.59 13.28
N SER A 61 -2.18 4.36 12.13
CA SER A 61 -1.20 5.28 11.59
C SER A 61 -1.78 6.39 10.69
N LEU A 62 -3.04 6.29 10.23
CA LEU A 62 -3.62 7.27 9.30
C LEU A 62 -4.91 7.90 9.81
N ILE A 63 -5.97 7.12 10.15
CA ILE A 63 -7.27 7.70 10.55
C ILE A 63 -7.16 8.35 11.94
N SER A 64 -6.57 7.68 12.93
CA SER A 64 -6.42 8.25 14.28
C SER A 64 -5.63 9.56 14.24
N PRO A 65 -4.43 9.64 13.65
CA PRO A 65 -3.71 10.90 13.50
C PRO A 65 -4.46 11.96 12.67
N SER A 66 -5.21 11.55 11.65
CA SER A 66 -6.07 12.48 10.89
C SER A 66 -7.09 13.19 11.78
N ILE A 67 -7.77 12.43 12.66
CA ILE A 67 -8.77 12.97 13.59
C ILE A 67 -8.11 13.91 14.62
N GLU A 68 -6.99 13.50 15.19
CA GLU A 68 -6.23 14.29 16.16
C GLU A 68 -5.74 15.61 15.55
N MET A 69 -5.15 15.56 14.36
CA MET A 69 -4.68 16.73 13.64
C MET A 69 -5.81 17.64 13.19
N ALA A 70 -6.95 17.10 12.76
CA ALA A 70 -8.13 17.92 12.45
C ALA A 70 -8.62 18.68 13.69
N THR A 71 -8.65 18.02 14.85
CA THR A 71 -9.02 18.64 16.12
C THR A 71 -8.04 19.76 16.49
N SER A 72 -6.73 19.52 16.41
CA SER A 72 -5.70 20.52 16.71
C SER A 72 -5.71 21.74 15.76
N LEU A 73 -6.21 21.55 14.54
CA LEU A 73 -6.40 22.61 13.55
C LEU A 73 -7.78 23.32 13.66
N ASN A 74 -8.59 23.01 14.67
CA ASN A 74 -9.96 23.50 14.83
C ASN A 74 -10.86 23.19 13.62
N LEU A 75 -10.60 22.08 12.93
CA LEU A 75 -11.48 21.55 11.89
C LEU A 75 -12.53 20.63 12.51
N ASN A 76 -13.63 20.40 11.79
CA ASN A 76 -14.60 19.39 12.18
C ASN A 76 -14.00 17.99 11.93
N ALA A 77 -13.49 17.32 12.99
CA ALA A 77 -12.69 16.10 12.88
C ALA A 77 -13.42 14.95 12.16
N TRP A 78 -14.70 14.67 12.52
CA TRP A 78 -15.45 13.60 11.89
C TRP A 78 -15.75 13.88 10.41
N LEU A 79 -16.05 15.15 10.06
CA LEU A 79 -16.34 15.53 8.68
C LEU A 79 -15.06 15.48 7.81
N THR A 80 -13.94 15.95 8.36
CA THR A 80 -12.63 15.90 7.71
C THR A 80 -12.21 14.47 7.42
N ALA A 81 -12.28 13.59 8.43
CA ALA A 81 -11.97 12.19 8.27
C ALA A 81 -12.91 11.50 7.27
N PHE A 82 -14.23 11.78 7.35
CA PHE A 82 -15.22 11.23 6.41
C PHE A 82 -14.96 11.63 4.97
N ILE A 83 -14.75 12.94 4.70
CA ILE A 83 -14.49 13.44 3.34
C ILE A 83 -13.21 12.85 2.78
N GLY A 84 -12.13 12.84 3.56
CA GLY A 84 -10.86 12.27 3.15
C GLY A 84 -11.01 10.78 2.84
N PHE A 85 -11.51 9.99 3.80
CA PHE A 85 -11.67 8.54 3.67
C PHE A 85 -12.55 8.14 2.49
N MET A 86 -13.71 8.73 2.35
CA MET A 86 -14.59 8.46 1.21
C MET A 86 -13.97 8.93 -0.10
N GLY A 87 -13.27 10.06 -0.10
CA GLY A 87 -12.56 10.56 -1.28
C GLY A 87 -11.52 9.58 -1.81
N GLY A 88 -10.71 8.97 -0.92
CA GLY A 88 -9.72 7.95 -1.27
C GLY A 88 -10.36 6.70 -1.88
N GLY A 89 -11.34 6.14 -1.18
CA GLY A 89 -12.08 4.97 -1.68
C GLY A 89 -12.80 5.21 -3.01
N ILE A 90 -13.47 6.37 -3.16
CA ILE A 90 -14.17 6.75 -4.39
C ILE A 90 -13.18 6.93 -5.56
N LEU A 91 -12.02 7.55 -5.32
CA LEU A 91 -11.01 7.71 -6.38
C LEU A 91 -10.56 6.36 -6.93
N LEU A 92 -10.24 5.40 -6.05
CA LEU A 92 -9.85 4.07 -6.51
C LEU A 92 -11.01 3.32 -7.17
N PHE A 93 -12.22 3.41 -6.64
CA PHE A 93 -13.41 2.86 -7.30
C PHE A 93 -13.59 3.39 -8.72
N ILE A 94 -13.42 4.70 -8.93
CA ILE A 94 -13.49 5.30 -10.27
C ILE A 94 -12.32 4.81 -11.13
N GLY A 95 -11.11 4.71 -10.57
CA GLY A 95 -9.93 4.19 -11.24
C GLY A 95 -10.16 2.76 -11.77
N ASP A 96 -10.68 1.86 -10.95
CA ASP A 96 -11.01 0.50 -11.32
C ASP A 96 -12.07 0.45 -12.43
N LYS A 97 -13.13 1.24 -12.30
CA LYS A 97 -14.20 1.34 -13.32
C LYS A 97 -13.69 1.85 -14.67
N LEU A 98 -12.82 2.85 -14.66
CA LEU A 98 -12.20 3.38 -15.88
C LEU A 98 -11.27 2.33 -16.50
N TYR A 99 -10.50 1.65 -15.66
CA TYR A 99 -9.61 0.58 -16.08
C TYR A 99 -10.38 -0.57 -16.74
N ASP A 100 -11.44 -1.08 -16.12
CA ASP A 100 -12.32 -2.12 -16.67
C ASP A 100 -12.91 -1.70 -18.02
N LYS A 101 -13.37 -0.45 -18.14
CA LYS A 101 -13.95 0.07 -19.37
C LYS A 101 -12.92 0.16 -20.52
N ILE A 102 -11.69 0.53 -20.22
CA ILE A 102 -10.60 0.58 -21.21
C ILE A 102 -10.19 -0.83 -21.60
N SER A 103 -10.12 -1.72 -20.62
CA SER A 103 -9.74 -3.11 -20.79
C SER A 103 -10.75 -3.87 -21.66
N THR A 104 -12.05 -3.79 -21.36
CA THR A 104 -13.13 -4.46 -22.13
C THR A 104 -13.27 -3.92 -23.56
N LYS A 105 -12.99 -2.64 -23.80
CA LYS A 105 -12.93 -2.07 -25.16
C LYS A 105 -11.83 -2.71 -26.02
N LYS A 106 -10.71 -3.08 -25.39
CA LYS A 106 -9.55 -3.71 -26.06
C LYS A 106 -9.78 -5.21 -26.32
N GLU A 107 -10.63 -5.90 -25.49
CA GLU A 107 -10.99 -7.32 -25.62
C GLU A 107 -11.74 -7.65 -26.90
N ARG A 108 -12.59 -6.75 -27.38
CA ARG A 108 -13.38 -6.97 -28.59
C ARG A 108 -12.55 -7.04 -29.87
N LYS A 109 -11.25 -6.72 -29.83
CA LYS A 109 -10.41 -6.64 -31.04
C LYS A 109 -9.40 -7.77 -31.23
N ASP A 110 -9.09 -8.61 -30.19
CA ASP A 110 -7.99 -9.57 -30.29
C ASP A 110 -8.31 -10.98 -29.76
N LYS A 111 -8.11 -12.02 -30.61
CA LYS A 111 -8.40 -13.44 -30.32
C LYS A 111 -7.29 -14.15 -29.51
N LYS A 112 -7.73 -15.00 -28.61
CA LYS A 112 -7.19 -16.17 -27.86
C LYS A 112 -5.77 -16.21 -27.31
N ASP A 113 -4.72 -15.78 -27.97
CA ASP A 113 -3.32 -15.93 -27.46
C ASP A 113 -2.81 -14.73 -26.62
N LYS A 114 -3.60 -13.65 -26.57
CA LYS A 114 -3.28 -12.41 -25.82
C LYS A 114 -3.87 -12.38 -24.41
N ASN A 115 -4.67 -13.38 -24.02
CA ASN A 115 -5.35 -13.35 -22.71
C ASN A 115 -4.41 -13.46 -21.51
N SER A 116 -3.28 -14.19 -21.63
CA SER A 116 -2.32 -14.31 -20.53
C SER A 116 -1.52 -13.03 -20.31
N LEU A 117 -1.00 -12.44 -21.40
CA LEU A 117 -0.28 -11.16 -21.35
C LEU A 117 -1.19 -10.04 -20.82
N LYS A 118 -2.44 -10.04 -21.22
CA LYS A 118 -3.41 -9.05 -20.77
C LYS A 118 -3.68 -9.17 -19.27
N ARG A 119 -4.01 -10.37 -18.78
CA ARG A 119 -4.19 -10.62 -17.33
C ARG A 119 -2.96 -10.21 -16.53
N ALA A 120 -1.77 -10.50 -17.05
CA ALA A 120 -0.51 -10.12 -16.45
C ALA A 120 -0.34 -8.59 -16.34
N ILE A 121 -0.61 -7.87 -17.44
CA ILE A 121 -0.55 -6.40 -17.43
C ILE A 121 -1.61 -5.83 -16.50
N MET A 122 -2.82 -6.40 -16.48
CA MET A 122 -3.88 -5.98 -15.59
C MET A 122 -3.48 -6.09 -14.13
N LEU A 123 -2.91 -7.23 -13.74
CA LEU A 123 -2.42 -7.46 -12.37
C LEU A 123 -1.35 -6.43 -11.98
N VAL A 124 -0.36 -6.20 -12.86
CA VAL A 124 0.71 -5.22 -12.58
C VAL A 124 0.13 -3.81 -12.42
N VAL A 125 -0.79 -3.40 -13.30
CA VAL A 125 -1.39 -2.05 -13.24
C VAL A 125 -2.25 -1.90 -11.98
N SER A 126 -3.06 -2.91 -11.63
CA SER A 126 -3.87 -2.89 -10.42
C SER A 126 -2.99 -2.66 -9.19
N ILE A 127 -2.00 -3.51 -8.96
CA ILE A 127 -1.10 -3.40 -7.79
C ILE A 127 -0.28 -2.11 -7.84
N THR A 128 0.11 -1.61 -9.02
CA THR A 128 0.76 -0.31 -9.13
C THR A 128 -0.14 0.84 -8.65
N LEU A 129 -1.43 0.79 -8.94
CA LEU A 129 -2.39 1.79 -8.45
C LEU A 129 -2.55 1.73 -6.93
N HIS A 130 -2.44 0.54 -6.32
CA HIS A 130 -2.49 0.35 -4.87
C HIS A 130 -1.27 0.95 -4.17
N ASN A 131 -0.09 0.83 -4.74
CA ASN A 131 1.15 1.34 -4.17
C ASN A 131 1.24 2.89 -4.17
N ILE A 132 0.39 3.59 -4.96
CA ILE A 132 0.32 5.06 -4.93
C ILE A 132 -0.18 5.58 -3.56
N PRO A 133 -1.32 5.14 -3.00
CA PRO A 133 -1.75 5.50 -1.65
C PRO A 133 -0.73 5.17 -0.57
N GLU A 134 -0.03 4.05 -0.67
CA GLU A 134 0.98 3.62 0.31
C GLU A 134 2.18 4.57 0.34
N GLY A 135 2.76 4.85 -0.82
CA GLY A 135 3.83 5.85 -0.92
C GLY A 135 3.37 7.22 -0.42
N MET A 136 2.17 7.65 -0.82
CA MET A 136 1.60 8.92 -0.40
C MET A 136 1.39 8.97 1.12
N ALA A 137 0.94 7.89 1.77
CA ALA A 137 0.78 7.81 3.22
C ALA A 137 2.10 8.05 3.95
N ILE A 138 3.19 7.40 3.51
CA ILE A 138 4.55 7.62 4.05
C ILE A 138 4.95 9.09 3.86
N GLY A 139 4.74 9.64 2.67
CA GLY A 139 5.09 11.02 2.36
C GLY A 139 4.34 12.04 3.22
N VAL A 140 3.06 11.83 3.41
CA VAL A 140 2.22 12.67 4.28
C VAL A 140 2.67 12.56 5.73
N ALA A 141 2.98 11.35 6.22
CA ALA A 141 3.44 11.13 7.59
C ALA A 141 4.77 11.87 7.87
N PHE A 142 5.80 11.70 7.03
CA PHE A 142 7.05 12.44 7.21
C PHE A 142 6.91 13.94 6.95
N GLY A 143 6.11 14.34 5.96
CA GLY A 143 5.84 15.75 5.65
C GLY A 143 5.12 16.49 6.79
N SER A 144 4.33 15.79 7.60
CA SER A 144 3.57 16.36 8.71
C SER A 144 4.45 16.76 9.92
N ILE A 145 5.62 16.16 10.07
CA ILE A 145 6.53 16.37 11.23
C ILE A 145 6.90 17.84 11.38
N ILE A 146 7.06 18.58 10.27
CA ILE A 146 7.43 20.00 10.31
C ILE A 146 6.42 20.88 11.06
N TYR A 147 5.20 20.40 11.25
CA TYR A 147 4.14 21.18 11.90
C TYR A 147 4.08 20.98 13.40
N GLY A 148 4.82 19.98 13.96
CA GLY A 148 4.83 19.67 15.39
C GLY A 148 3.44 19.36 15.95
N LEU A 149 2.57 18.75 15.15
CA LEU A 149 1.24 18.33 15.58
C LEU A 149 1.31 17.05 16.40
N ASP A 150 0.37 16.86 17.31
CA ASP A 150 0.28 15.65 18.11
C ASP A 150 0.19 14.42 17.19
N GLY A 151 0.94 13.38 17.50
CA GLY A 151 1.02 12.16 16.67
C GLY A 151 1.94 12.26 15.43
N ALA A 152 2.39 13.47 15.01
CA ALA A 152 3.30 13.66 13.89
C ALA A 152 4.76 13.58 14.33
N THR A 153 5.27 12.37 14.53
CA THR A 153 6.66 12.12 14.93
C THR A 153 7.44 11.32 13.89
N THR A 154 8.77 11.43 13.94
CA THR A 154 9.62 10.56 13.10
C THR A 154 9.39 9.08 13.42
N THR A 155 9.12 8.76 14.69
CA THR A 155 8.86 7.37 15.12
C THR A 155 7.58 6.83 14.50
N THR A 156 6.46 7.56 14.59
CA THR A 156 5.20 7.13 13.98
C THR A 156 5.29 6.99 12.46
N ALA A 157 6.00 7.91 11.78
CA ALA A 157 6.24 7.81 10.35
C ALA A 157 7.13 6.60 9.98
N CYS A 158 8.13 6.28 10.80
CA CYS A 158 8.97 5.08 10.61
C CYS A 158 8.18 3.79 10.88
N VAL A 159 7.32 3.75 11.90
CA VAL A 159 6.45 2.59 12.20
C VAL A 159 5.50 2.34 11.03
N LEU A 160 4.87 3.38 10.49
CA LEU A 160 4.04 3.26 9.28
C LEU A 160 4.86 2.71 8.09
N ALA A 161 6.04 3.27 7.81
CA ALA A 161 6.90 2.80 6.72
C ALA A 161 7.36 1.34 6.92
N LEU A 162 7.61 0.92 8.17
CA LEU A 162 7.93 -0.46 8.49
C LEU A 162 6.75 -1.39 8.23
N GLY A 163 5.54 -1.01 8.65
CA GLY A 163 4.32 -1.77 8.41
C GLY A 163 4.04 -1.95 6.91
N ILE A 164 4.12 -0.86 6.14
CA ILE A 164 3.99 -0.89 4.69
C ILE A 164 5.10 -1.76 4.06
N GLY A 165 6.34 -1.66 4.52
CA GLY A 165 7.41 -2.54 4.06
C GLY A 165 7.11 -4.03 4.31
N ILE A 166 6.58 -4.39 5.48
CA ILE A 166 6.23 -5.78 5.81
C ILE A 166 5.16 -6.33 4.86
N GLN A 167 4.13 -5.55 4.52
CA GLN A 167 3.07 -5.98 3.59
C GLN A 167 3.55 -6.03 2.13
N ASN A 168 4.48 -5.17 1.74
CA ASN A 168 5.02 -5.11 0.38
C ASN A 168 5.74 -6.39 -0.06
N PHE A 169 6.30 -7.15 0.88
CA PHE A 169 6.92 -8.43 0.57
C PHE A 169 5.91 -9.47 0.00
N PRO A 170 4.77 -9.75 0.66
CA PRO A 170 3.67 -10.51 0.06
C PRO A 170 3.20 -9.97 -1.29
N GLU A 171 3.08 -8.67 -1.44
CA GLU A 171 2.56 -8.04 -2.65
C GLU A 171 3.49 -8.20 -3.85
N GLY A 172 4.78 -7.95 -3.70
CA GLY A 172 5.77 -8.24 -4.75
C GLY A 172 5.75 -9.71 -5.18
N THR A 173 5.52 -10.61 -4.23
CA THR A 173 5.34 -12.05 -4.49
C THR A 173 4.05 -12.32 -5.27
N ALA A 174 2.95 -11.67 -4.89
CA ALA A 174 1.63 -11.83 -5.51
C ALA A 174 1.58 -11.31 -6.96
N VAL A 175 2.45 -10.38 -7.33
CA VAL A 175 2.63 -9.96 -8.73
C VAL A 175 3.49 -10.94 -9.50
N SER A 176 4.68 -11.22 -8.99
CA SER A 176 5.72 -11.90 -9.76
C SER A 176 5.42 -13.37 -10.03
N LEU A 177 4.78 -14.08 -9.10
CA LEU A 177 4.51 -15.51 -9.26
C LEU A 177 3.38 -15.84 -10.23
N PRO A 178 2.23 -15.14 -10.24
CA PRO A 178 1.25 -15.32 -11.30
C PRO A 178 1.83 -15.06 -12.69
N LEU A 179 2.68 -14.03 -12.85
CA LEU A 179 3.38 -13.76 -14.11
C LEU A 179 4.24 -14.96 -14.57
N LEU A 180 4.95 -15.60 -13.64
CA LEU A 180 5.71 -16.82 -13.95
C LEU A 180 4.79 -17.96 -14.37
N ARG A 181 3.60 -18.12 -13.76
CA ARG A 181 2.60 -19.12 -14.13
C ARG A 181 2.00 -18.89 -15.52
N GLU A 182 1.85 -17.63 -15.92
CA GLU A 182 1.40 -17.22 -17.26
C GLU A 182 2.50 -17.34 -18.33
N GLY A 183 3.65 -17.96 -17.99
CA GLY A 183 4.73 -18.26 -18.94
C GLY A 183 5.78 -17.17 -19.13
N PHE A 184 5.77 -16.12 -18.31
CA PHE A 184 6.83 -15.12 -18.34
C PHE A 184 8.15 -15.71 -17.83
N SER A 185 9.28 -15.26 -18.40
CA SER A 185 10.58 -15.61 -17.85
C SER A 185 10.74 -15.05 -16.43
N ARG A 186 11.54 -15.70 -15.57
CA ARG A 186 11.80 -15.26 -14.21
C ARG A 186 12.29 -13.81 -14.14
N LYS A 187 13.20 -13.43 -15.02
CA LYS A 187 13.72 -12.04 -15.11
C LYS A 187 12.61 -11.04 -15.41
N LYS A 188 11.70 -11.37 -16.34
CA LYS A 188 10.60 -10.48 -16.72
C LYS A 188 9.54 -10.42 -15.62
N ALA A 189 9.22 -11.55 -14.98
CA ALA A 189 8.29 -11.60 -13.84
C ALA A 189 8.82 -10.78 -12.64
N PHE A 190 10.10 -10.94 -12.30
CA PHE A 190 10.77 -10.11 -11.30
C PHE A 190 10.73 -8.63 -11.64
N PHE A 191 11.13 -8.27 -12.88
CA PHE A 191 11.17 -6.87 -13.33
C PHE A 191 9.78 -6.20 -13.23
N LEU A 192 8.73 -6.87 -13.66
CA LEU A 192 7.37 -6.35 -13.58
C LEU A 192 6.87 -6.30 -12.12
N GLY A 193 7.23 -7.30 -11.30
CA GLY A 193 6.88 -7.33 -9.88
C GLY A 193 7.50 -6.18 -9.10
N GLN A 194 8.79 -5.90 -9.26
CA GLN A 194 9.42 -4.77 -8.58
C GLN A 194 9.00 -3.42 -9.18
N LEU A 195 8.61 -3.38 -10.46
CA LEU A 195 8.18 -2.14 -11.12
C LEU A 195 6.84 -1.64 -10.55
N SER A 196 5.98 -2.54 -10.04
CA SER A 196 4.72 -2.14 -9.40
C SER A 196 4.94 -1.24 -8.18
N GLY A 197 6.03 -1.44 -7.43
CA GLY A 197 6.36 -0.63 -6.26
C GLY A 197 7.12 0.67 -6.56
N ILE A 198 7.64 0.87 -7.79
CA ILE A 198 8.45 2.07 -8.11
C ILE A 198 7.67 3.39 -7.97
N VAL A 199 6.36 3.32 -7.96
CA VAL A 199 5.49 4.50 -7.78
C VAL A 199 5.46 4.99 -6.34
N GLU A 200 5.84 4.17 -5.35
CA GLU A 200 5.86 4.55 -3.94
C GLU A 200 6.83 5.72 -3.67
N PRO A 201 8.11 5.69 -4.09
CA PRO A 201 9.00 6.84 -3.94
C PRO A 201 8.47 8.11 -4.60
N ILE A 202 7.85 7.99 -5.75
CA ILE A 202 7.31 9.14 -6.50
C ILE A 202 6.09 9.71 -5.74
N ALA A 203 5.14 8.86 -5.38
CA ALA A 203 3.94 9.26 -4.65
C ALA A 203 4.28 9.79 -3.25
N GLY A 204 5.27 9.19 -2.58
CA GLY A 204 5.74 9.65 -1.28
C GLY A 204 6.31 11.06 -1.31
N VAL A 205 7.23 11.32 -2.22
CA VAL A 205 7.82 12.66 -2.38
C VAL A 205 6.74 13.69 -2.74
N LEU A 206 5.81 13.35 -3.63
CA LEU A 206 4.69 14.23 -3.97
C LEU A 206 3.77 14.48 -2.76
N GLY A 207 3.45 13.46 -1.97
CA GLY A 207 2.67 13.56 -0.74
C GLY A 207 3.34 14.47 0.29
N ALA A 208 4.64 14.30 0.54
CA ALA A 208 5.41 15.15 1.44
C ALA A 208 5.42 16.62 0.99
N ILE A 209 5.70 16.89 -0.29
CA ILE A 209 5.69 18.25 -0.85
C ILE A 209 4.32 18.91 -0.71
N LEU A 210 3.25 18.16 -0.98
CA LEU A 210 1.89 18.67 -0.91
C LEU A 210 1.53 19.10 0.51
N VAL A 211 1.84 18.25 1.49
CA VAL A 211 1.57 18.52 2.91
C VAL A 211 2.41 19.68 3.43
N ILE A 212 3.69 19.75 3.09
CA ILE A 212 4.58 20.85 3.50
C ILE A 212 4.03 22.21 3.02
N LYS A 213 3.38 22.25 1.84
CA LYS A 213 2.83 23.49 1.29
C LYS A 213 1.46 23.87 1.86
N VAL A 214 0.64 22.89 2.25
CA VAL A 214 -0.76 23.13 2.64
C VAL A 214 -1.13 22.38 3.91
N ARG A 215 -0.83 22.98 5.07
CA ARG A 215 -1.06 22.41 6.41
C ARG A 215 -2.49 21.89 6.62
N TYR A 216 -3.50 22.65 6.20
CA TYR A 216 -4.91 22.26 6.38
C TYR A 216 -5.35 21.07 5.54
N LEU A 217 -4.56 20.69 4.53
CA LEU A 217 -4.82 19.52 3.70
C LEU A 217 -4.38 18.21 4.36
N LEU A 218 -3.47 18.31 5.34
CA LEU A 218 -2.85 17.17 6.02
C LEU A 218 -3.86 16.13 6.53
N PRO A 219 -4.85 16.48 7.41
CA PRO A 219 -5.77 15.48 7.92
C PRO A 219 -6.64 14.85 6.81
N TYR A 220 -6.99 15.61 5.78
CA TYR A 220 -7.72 15.05 4.64
C TYR A 220 -6.89 14.04 3.85
N LEU A 221 -5.59 14.28 3.66
CA LEU A 221 -4.69 13.38 2.92
C LEU A 221 -4.41 12.08 3.69
N LEU A 222 -4.25 12.16 5.02
CA LEU A 222 -4.12 10.96 5.85
C LEU A 222 -5.37 10.09 5.75
N ALA A 223 -6.55 10.68 5.96
CA ALA A 223 -7.81 9.95 5.82
C ALA A 223 -8.04 9.43 4.39
N PHE A 224 -7.62 10.18 3.37
CA PHE A 224 -7.70 9.79 1.96
C PHE A 224 -6.85 8.55 1.68
N ALA A 225 -5.60 8.53 2.15
CA ALA A 225 -4.72 7.37 2.01
C ALA A 225 -5.32 6.14 2.71
N ALA A 226 -5.85 6.31 3.93
CA ALA A 226 -6.54 5.24 4.66
C ALA A 226 -7.75 4.69 3.89
N GLY A 227 -8.59 5.55 3.33
CA GLY A 227 -9.76 5.14 2.55
C GLY A 227 -9.39 4.38 1.28
N ALA A 228 -8.34 4.83 0.59
CA ALA A 228 -7.80 4.14 -0.56
C ALA A 228 -7.26 2.75 -0.19
N MET A 229 -6.46 2.65 0.89
CA MET A 229 -5.92 1.37 1.36
C MET A 229 -7.03 0.39 1.79
N ILE A 230 -8.04 0.84 2.53
CA ILE A 230 -9.17 -0.03 2.91
C ILE A 230 -9.96 -0.50 1.69
N TYR A 231 -10.15 0.36 0.68
CA TYR A 231 -10.80 -0.05 -0.57
C TYR A 231 -10.06 -1.23 -1.22
N VAL A 232 -8.72 -1.15 -1.34
CA VAL A 232 -7.87 -2.21 -1.87
C VAL A 232 -8.00 -3.51 -1.07
N VAL A 233 -7.92 -3.42 0.24
CA VAL A 233 -8.03 -4.58 1.14
C VAL A 233 -9.34 -5.32 0.92
N VAL A 234 -10.45 -4.58 0.84
CA VAL A 234 -11.79 -5.15 0.69
C VAL A 234 -12.04 -5.65 -0.72
N GLN A 235 -11.52 -4.95 -1.73
CA GLN A 235 -11.78 -5.27 -3.13
C GLN A 235 -10.88 -6.39 -3.66
N GLU A 236 -9.65 -6.51 -3.17
CA GLU A 236 -8.65 -7.41 -3.75
C GLU A 236 -8.03 -8.38 -2.73
N LEU A 237 -7.38 -7.89 -1.68
CA LEU A 237 -6.57 -8.74 -0.82
C LEU A 237 -7.39 -9.79 -0.06
N ILE A 238 -8.46 -9.37 0.60
CA ILE A 238 -9.35 -10.29 1.34
C ILE A 238 -10.03 -11.26 0.37
N PRO A 239 -10.69 -10.83 -0.73
CA PRO A 239 -11.31 -11.76 -1.67
C PRO A 239 -10.32 -12.77 -2.23
N GLU A 240 -9.12 -12.37 -2.65
CA GLU A 240 -8.11 -13.29 -3.20
C GLU A 240 -7.64 -14.30 -2.14
N SER A 241 -7.30 -13.85 -0.94
CA SER A 241 -6.94 -14.71 0.19
C SER A 241 -8.04 -15.73 0.51
N GLN A 242 -9.32 -15.35 0.44
CA GLN A 242 -10.49 -16.19 0.72
C GLN A 242 -10.84 -17.15 -0.43
N THR A 243 -10.14 -17.13 -1.56
CA THR A 243 -10.26 -18.18 -2.59
C THR A 243 -9.71 -19.53 -2.13
N ASN A 244 -8.97 -19.56 -1.01
CA ASN A 244 -8.42 -20.78 -0.42
C ASN A 244 -9.53 -21.70 0.14
N LYS A 245 -9.28 -23.02 0.09
CA LYS A 245 -10.19 -23.98 0.73
C LYS A 245 -10.20 -23.89 2.26
N LYS A 246 -9.10 -23.39 2.86
CA LYS A 246 -8.92 -23.19 4.31
C LYS A 246 -9.19 -21.75 4.70
N LYS A 247 -10.40 -21.26 4.46
CA LYS A 247 -10.78 -19.85 4.65
C LYS A 247 -10.56 -19.36 6.07
N GLU A 248 -10.87 -20.20 7.07
CA GLU A 248 -10.70 -19.85 8.49
C GLU A 248 -9.22 -19.63 8.83
N LEU A 249 -8.31 -20.41 8.24
CA LEU A 249 -6.88 -20.24 8.42
C LEU A 249 -6.39 -18.93 7.78
N MET A 250 -6.92 -18.57 6.61
CA MET A 250 -6.59 -17.30 5.96
C MET A 250 -7.06 -16.12 6.79
N ALA A 251 -8.26 -16.21 7.40
CA ALA A 251 -8.75 -15.21 8.34
C ALA A 251 -7.85 -15.06 9.58
N LEU A 252 -7.29 -16.16 10.12
CA LEU A 252 -6.30 -16.09 11.19
C LEU A 252 -5.03 -15.34 10.78
N PHE A 253 -4.54 -15.54 9.56
CA PHE A 253 -3.40 -14.76 9.06
C PHE A 253 -3.72 -13.28 8.96
N THR A 254 -4.94 -12.90 8.59
CA THR A 254 -5.39 -11.48 8.64
C THR A 254 -5.36 -10.94 10.06
N LEU A 255 -5.84 -11.69 11.04
CA LEU A 255 -5.76 -11.29 12.46
C LEU A 255 -4.32 -11.18 12.96
N ILE A 256 -3.43 -12.08 12.53
CA ILE A 256 -2.00 -12.02 12.88
C ILE A 256 -1.36 -10.76 12.31
N GLY A 257 -1.61 -10.45 11.04
CA GLY A 257 -1.10 -9.23 10.40
C GLY A 257 -1.61 -7.96 11.08
N PHE A 258 -2.91 -7.90 11.36
CA PHE A 258 -3.51 -6.80 12.13
C PHE A 258 -2.86 -6.64 13.49
N SER A 259 -2.72 -7.75 14.25
CA SER A 259 -2.15 -7.72 15.60
C SER A 259 -0.69 -7.27 15.59
N LEU A 260 0.11 -7.71 14.61
CA LEU A 260 1.49 -7.28 14.47
C LEU A 260 1.58 -5.76 14.30
N MET A 261 0.82 -5.21 13.35
CA MET A 261 0.85 -3.77 13.07
C MET A 261 0.30 -2.95 14.24
N MET A 262 -0.79 -3.42 14.88
CA MET A 262 -1.31 -2.81 16.09
C MET A 262 -0.25 -2.75 17.21
N ILE A 263 0.53 -3.82 17.40
CA ILE A 263 1.62 -3.83 18.40
C ILE A 263 2.70 -2.81 18.01
N LEU A 264 3.08 -2.75 16.73
CA LEU A 264 4.08 -1.79 16.27
C LEU A 264 3.63 -0.34 16.51
N ASP A 265 2.38 -0.01 16.18
CA ASP A 265 1.82 1.32 16.40
C ASP A 265 1.70 1.67 17.89
N VAL A 266 1.10 0.77 18.69
CA VAL A 266 0.81 1.08 20.10
C VAL A 266 2.07 1.01 21.00
N ALA A 267 3.03 0.14 20.67
CA ALA A 267 4.23 -0.04 21.48
C ALA A 267 5.39 0.86 21.06
N LEU A 268 5.46 1.32 19.81
CA LEU A 268 6.57 2.09 19.25
C LEU A 268 6.14 3.46 18.72
N GLY A 269 4.86 3.64 18.39
CA GLY A 269 4.27 4.86 17.82
C GLY A 269 3.85 5.93 18.86
#